data_303f4d0cbd2fc99aa806e2953f8ad35c
#
_entry.id   303f4d0cbd2fc99aa806e2953f8ad35c
#
_cell.length_a   1.000
_cell.length_b   1.000
_cell.length_c   1.000
_cell.angle_alpha   90.00
_cell.angle_beta   90.00
_cell.angle_gamma   90.00
#
_symmetry.space_group_name_H-M   'P 1'
#
loop_
_entity.id
_entity.type
_entity.pdbx_description
1 polymer ?
#
loop_
_entity_poly.entity_id
_entity_poly.type
_entity_poly.pdbx_seq_one_letter_code
_entity_poly.pdbx_strand_id
1 'polypeptide(L)'
;MWFAIQGRSTAGVGGREILGGLEEAWERESAPTQASGPPRFTGLEAVAVDRDIRRMHWSPRDLARHIDHTLLKPEARAADIARLCTEALEHRFWSVCVHGSRVAQAAALLEGSEVQVAAVVGFPLGAMDGDAKRYETEVAIDLGAQEIDMVLNVGRLKDGDDRAVFREIREVVEAAQGVWVKVILETCLLTEEEKRRACSLSVEAGARFVKTSTGFGSGGATVEDIRLLRQAVGPTLGVKASGGIRDTATALAMLEAGANRLGTSAGVAIVTGHAAAVETY
;
A
#
# COMPACT_ATOMS: atom_id res chain seq x y z
N MET A 1 -41.77 -14.77 25.42
CA MET A 1 -42.64 -13.75 26.06
C MET A 1 -42.45 -12.50 25.18
N TRP A 2 -43.40 -12.32 24.29
CA TRP A 2 -43.44 -11.24 23.29
C TRP A 2 -44.01 -9.99 23.95
N PHE A 3 -43.39 -8.82 23.75
CA PHE A 3 -44.07 -7.54 23.92
C PHE A 3 -44.03 -6.77 22.61
N ALA A 4 -45.20 -6.68 22.01
CA ALA A 4 -45.52 -5.78 20.92
C ALA A 4 -45.70 -4.36 21.47
N ILE A 5 -45.10 -3.36 20.82
CA ILE A 5 -45.50 -1.97 21.02
C ILE A 5 -46.01 -1.46 19.68
N GLN A 6 -47.30 -1.18 19.65
CA GLN A 6 -48.05 -0.57 18.54
C GLN A 6 -47.72 0.92 18.39
N GLY A 7 -47.79 1.31 17.16
CA GLY A 7 -47.59 2.56 16.49
C GLY A 7 -48.11 3.85 17.09
N ARG A 8 -47.49 4.94 16.63
CA ARG A 8 -48.19 6.18 16.27
C ARG A 8 -47.54 6.75 14.99
N SER A 9 -48.37 6.83 13.97
CA SER A 9 -48.18 7.62 12.76
C SER A 9 -48.29 9.09 13.11
N THR A 10 -47.34 9.92 12.67
CA THR A 10 -47.59 11.32 12.36
C THR A 10 -46.84 11.67 11.08
N ALA A 11 -47.62 12.32 10.22
CA ALA A 11 -47.33 12.67 8.86
C ALA A 11 -46.21 13.71 8.69
N GLY A 12 -45.47 13.52 7.59
CA GLY A 12 -45.11 14.45 6.51
C GLY A 12 -44.49 15.80 6.89
N VAL A 13 -43.41 16.06 6.26
CA VAL A 13 -42.99 17.27 5.48
C VAL A 13 -41.45 17.38 5.52
N GLY A 14 -40.79 17.48 4.40
CA GLY A 14 -39.46 18.10 4.32
C GLY A 14 -38.28 17.24 3.86
N GLY A 15 -38.48 16.28 2.96
CA GLY A 15 -37.36 15.44 2.46
C GLY A 15 -36.77 15.83 1.10
N ARG A 16 -37.03 17.00 0.53
CA ARG A 16 -36.55 17.38 -0.82
C ARG A 16 -35.63 18.60 -0.90
N GLU A 17 -35.46 19.37 0.17
CA GLU A 17 -34.62 20.58 0.12
C GLU A 17 -33.17 20.38 0.60
N ILE A 18 -32.84 19.26 1.22
CA ILE A 18 -31.49 19.02 1.77
C ILE A 18 -30.49 18.51 0.71
N LEU A 19 -30.98 17.88 -0.38
CA LEU A 19 -30.10 17.34 -1.42
C LEU A 19 -29.62 18.37 -2.45
N GLY A 20 -30.39 19.44 -2.68
CA GLY A 20 -30.01 20.50 -3.64
C GLY A 20 -28.85 21.40 -3.14
N GLY A 21 -28.71 21.57 -1.83
CA GLY A 21 -27.67 22.42 -1.27
C GLY A 21 -26.25 21.82 -1.27
N LEU A 22 -26.14 20.51 -1.35
CA LEU A 22 -24.85 19.82 -1.36
C LEU A 22 -24.21 19.76 -2.76
N GLU A 23 -25.01 19.74 -3.82
CA GLU A 23 -24.51 19.81 -5.20
C GLU A 23 -23.97 21.20 -5.55
N GLU A 24 -24.64 22.26 -5.11
CA GLU A 24 -24.16 23.63 -5.33
C GLU A 24 -22.93 24.01 -4.51
N ALA A 25 -22.68 23.36 -3.37
CA ALA A 25 -21.46 23.56 -2.59
C ALA A 25 -20.24 22.94 -3.27
N TRP A 26 -20.41 21.78 -3.93
CA TRP A 26 -19.36 21.10 -4.67
C TRP A 26 -18.86 21.90 -5.89
N GLU A 27 -19.77 22.50 -6.65
CA GLU A 27 -19.40 23.29 -7.83
C GLU A 27 -18.67 24.60 -7.48
N ARG A 28 -18.83 25.13 -6.27
CA ARG A 28 -18.14 26.34 -5.80
C ARG A 28 -16.74 26.10 -5.26
N GLU A 29 -16.43 24.89 -4.79
CA GLU A 29 -15.09 24.51 -4.33
C GLU A 29 -14.16 24.05 -5.46
N SER A 30 -14.70 23.81 -6.67
CA SER A 30 -13.93 23.34 -7.82
C SER A 30 -13.28 24.45 -8.64
N ALA A 31 -13.37 25.73 -8.23
CA ALA A 31 -12.64 26.80 -8.89
C ALA A 31 -11.14 26.74 -8.48
N PRO A 32 -10.19 26.77 -9.43
CA PRO A 32 -8.77 26.66 -9.11
C PRO A 32 -8.31 27.91 -8.39
N THR A 33 -8.22 27.87 -7.08
CA THR A 33 -7.34 28.77 -6.34
C THR A 33 -5.92 28.46 -6.79
N GLN A 34 -5.21 29.47 -7.27
CA GLN A 34 -3.76 29.43 -7.49
C GLN A 34 -3.06 29.12 -6.16
N ALA A 35 -2.98 27.86 -5.81
CA ALA A 35 -2.17 27.37 -4.70
C ALA A 35 -0.78 27.05 -5.25
N SER A 36 0.23 27.65 -4.64
CA SER A 36 1.64 27.31 -4.73
C SER A 36 1.85 25.83 -5.02
N GLY A 37 2.61 25.54 -6.10
CA GLY A 37 2.85 24.17 -6.56
C GLY A 37 3.31 23.23 -5.43
N PRO A 38 3.17 21.92 -5.62
CA PRO A 38 3.50 20.95 -4.60
C PRO A 38 4.94 21.14 -4.13
N PRO A 39 5.23 20.91 -2.83
CA PRO A 39 6.57 21.06 -2.30
C PRO A 39 7.54 20.24 -3.16
N ARG A 40 8.57 20.90 -3.69
CA ARG A 40 9.65 20.21 -4.40
C ARG A 40 10.42 19.41 -3.37
N PHE A 41 10.13 18.11 -3.29
CA PHE A 41 10.96 17.19 -2.52
C PHE A 41 12.30 17.02 -3.26
N THR A 42 13.30 17.79 -2.82
CA THR A 42 14.70 17.59 -3.18
C THR A 42 15.21 16.41 -2.37
N GLY A 43 15.22 15.20 -2.97
CA GLY A 43 15.75 14.01 -2.29
C GLY A 43 15.46 12.68 -2.96
N LEU A 44 14.72 12.68 -4.06
CA LEU A 44 14.70 11.55 -4.98
C LEU A 44 15.22 12.09 -6.31
N GLU A 45 16.49 11.87 -6.57
CA GLU A 45 16.97 11.89 -7.94
C GLU A 45 16.04 11.01 -8.75
N ALA A 46 15.45 11.55 -9.82
CA ALA A 46 14.72 10.77 -10.78
C ALA A 46 15.66 9.63 -11.18
N VAL A 47 15.35 8.41 -10.70
CA VAL A 47 16.05 7.23 -11.18
C VAL A 47 15.63 7.13 -12.64
N ALA A 48 16.41 7.76 -13.52
CA ALA A 48 16.33 7.51 -14.94
C ALA A 48 16.37 6.00 -15.09
N VAL A 49 15.36 5.43 -15.71
CA VAL A 49 15.36 4.01 -16.10
C VAL A 49 16.43 3.90 -17.18
N ASP A 50 17.66 3.76 -16.72
CA ASP A 50 18.82 3.61 -17.58
C ASP A 50 18.67 2.27 -18.32
N ARG A 51 18.73 2.33 -19.64
CA ARG A 51 18.71 1.15 -20.53
C ARG A 51 19.92 0.23 -20.34
N ASP A 52 20.82 0.57 -19.43
CA ASP A 52 22.03 -0.20 -19.09
C ASP A 52 21.88 -1.15 -17.89
N ILE A 53 20.64 -1.40 -17.40
CA ILE A 53 20.35 -2.37 -16.31
C ILE A 53 20.95 -3.77 -16.59
N ARG A 54 21.28 -4.11 -17.81
CA ARG A 54 21.84 -5.43 -18.18
C ARG A 54 23.24 -5.73 -17.61
N ARG A 55 23.82 -4.83 -16.78
CA ARG A 55 25.12 -4.99 -16.13
C ARG A 55 25.17 -4.53 -14.67
N MET A 56 24.07 -4.25 -14.02
CA MET A 56 24.10 -3.96 -12.60
C MET A 56 24.42 -5.25 -11.83
N HIS A 57 25.64 -5.36 -11.37
CA HIS A 57 26.00 -6.35 -10.35
C HIS A 57 25.36 -5.92 -9.04
N TRP A 58 24.14 -6.40 -8.77
CA TRP A 58 23.48 -6.18 -7.49
C TRP A 58 24.28 -6.81 -6.37
N SER A 59 24.87 -6.01 -5.47
CA SER A 59 25.40 -6.57 -4.25
C SER A 59 24.24 -6.96 -3.31
N PRO A 60 24.47 -7.91 -2.39
CA PRO A 60 23.48 -8.23 -1.36
C PRO A 60 22.97 -6.99 -0.59
N ARG A 61 23.87 -6.02 -0.36
CA ARG A 61 23.55 -4.76 0.32
C ARG A 61 22.64 -3.86 -0.51
N ASP A 62 22.89 -3.76 -1.81
CA ASP A 62 22.04 -2.96 -2.69
C ASP A 62 20.64 -3.59 -2.78
N LEU A 63 20.57 -4.91 -2.93
CA LEU A 63 19.31 -5.65 -2.97
C LEU A 63 18.52 -5.50 -1.66
N ALA A 64 19.18 -5.55 -0.52
CA ALA A 64 18.56 -5.37 0.79
C ALA A 64 17.81 -4.03 0.92
N ARG A 65 18.33 -2.95 0.33
CA ARG A 65 17.71 -1.62 0.36
C ARG A 65 16.41 -1.53 -0.46
N HIS A 66 16.06 -2.56 -1.22
CA HIS A 66 14.79 -2.67 -1.93
C HIS A 66 13.79 -3.59 -1.24
N ILE A 67 14.09 -4.16 -0.06
CA ILE A 67 13.25 -5.15 0.61
C ILE A 67 12.48 -4.53 1.77
N ASP A 68 11.15 -4.71 1.74
CA ASP A 68 10.27 -4.62 2.90
C ASP A 68 10.13 -6.04 3.48
N HIS A 69 10.87 -6.33 4.56
CA HIS A 69 10.85 -7.63 5.21
C HIS A 69 9.52 -7.83 5.94
N THR A 70 8.73 -8.81 5.52
CA THR A 70 7.28 -8.84 5.76
C THR A 70 6.86 -10.02 6.62
N LEU A 71 6.07 -9.76 7.67
CA LEU A 71 5.41 -10.77 8.48
C LEU A 71 3.96 -10.36 8.77
N LEU A 72 3.02 -11.00 8.05
CA LEU A 72 1.58 -10.69 8.11
C LEU A 72 0.72 -11.90 8.47
N LYS A 73 1.33 -13.01 8.93
CA LYS A 73 0.58 -14.17 9.43
C LYS A 73 -0.24 -13.75 10.67
N PRO A 74 -1.54 -14.07 10.73
CA PRO A 74 -2.40 -13.64 11.84
C PRO A 74 -1.97 -14.23 13.19
N GLU A 75 -1.34 -15.40 13.19
CA GLU A 75 -0.81 -16.08 14.37
C GLU A 75 0.58 -15.61 14.81
N ALA A 76 1.20 -14.62 14.11
CA ALA A 76 2.54 -14.14 14.44
C ALA A 76 2.61 -13.57 15.87
N ARG A 77 3.52 -14.13 16.67
CA ARG A 77 3.73 -13.77 18.07
C ARG A 77 4.74 -12.64 18.21
N ALA A 78 4.82 -12.06 19.40
CA ALA A 78 5.79 -11.01 19.70
C ALA A 78 7.25 -11.43 19.44
N ALA A 79 7.60 -12.70 19.69
CA ALA A 79 8.93 -13.23 19.40
C ALA A 79 9.23 -13.28 17.89
N ASP A 80 8.22 -13.52 17.05
CA ASP A 80 8.38 -13.57 15.60
C ASP A 80 8.61 -12.16 15.04
N ILE A 81 7.93 -11.14 15.60
CA ILE A 81 8.18 -9.73 15.28
C ILE A 81 9.57 -9.29 15.73
N ALA A 82 10.02 -9.71 16.91
CA ALA A 82 11.39 -9.40 17.38
C ALA A 82 12.44 -9.99 16.44
N ARG A 83 12.26 -11.24 15.99
CA ARG A 83 13.14 -11.87 14.99
C ARG A 83 13.15 -11.10 13.68
N LEU A 84 11.96 -10.73 13.14
CA LEU A 84 11.82 -9.93 11.92
C LEU A 84 12.64 -8.62 12.00
N CYS A 85 12.54 -7.91 13.13
CA CYS A 85 13.27 -6.66 13.34
C CYS A 85 14.79 -6.91 13.44
N THR A 86 15.22 -7.97 14.12
CA THR A 86 16.64 -8.34 14.20
C THR A 86 17.21 -8.65 12.82
N GLU A 87 16.54 -9.47 12.02
CA GLU A 87 16.93 -9.77 10.64
C GLU A 87 16.99 -8.49 9.77
N ALA A 88 16.03 -7.58 9.96
CA ALA A 88 16.00 -6.33 9.21
C ALA A 88 17.19 -5.41 9.56
N LEU A 89 17.60 -5.35 10.83
CA LEU A 89 18.78 -4.62 11.27
C LEU A 89 20.09 -5.24 10.75
N GLU A 90 20.24 -6.56 10.87
CA GLU A 90 21.43 -7.29 10.43
C GLU A 90 21.70 -7.13 8.94
N HIS A 91 20.65 -7.27 8.13
CA HIS A 91 20.75 -7.19 6.68
C HIS A 91 20.53 -5.78 6.12
N ARG A 92 20.16 -4.81 6.97
CA ARG A 92 19.87 -3.42 6.59
C ARG A 92 18.78 -3.32 5.53
N PHE A 93 17.68 -4.05 5.73
CA PHE A 93 16.51 -3.94 4.88
C PHE A 93 15.94 -2.53 4.93
N TRP A 94 15.16 -2.17 3.91
CA TRP A 94 14.54 -0.85 3.89
C TRP A 94 13.52 -0.69 5.01
N SER A 95 12.63 -1.67 5.17
CA SER A 95 11.59 -1.65 6.20
C SER A 95 11.25 -3.05 6.69
N VAL A 96 10.54 -3.11 7.82
CA VAL A 96 9.69 -4.23 8.18
C VAL A 96 8.24 -3.89 7.82
N CYS A 97 7.43 -4.90 7.41
CA CYS A 97 6.00 -4.71 7.12
C CYS A 97 5.17 -5.61 8.01
N VAL A 98 4.27 -5.00 8.82
CA VAL A 98 3.52 -5.67 9.88
C VAL A 98 2.05 -5.22 9.92
N HIS A 99 1.21 -5.95 10.67
CA HIS A 99 -0.15 -5.51 11.02
C HIS A 99 -0.12 -4.34 12.01
N GLY A 100 -1.17 -3.50 12.01
CA GLY A 100 -1.33 -2.35 12.92
C GLY A 100 -1.09 -2.69 14.39
N SER A 101 -1.57 -3.84 14.87
CA SER A 101 -1.37 -4.31 16.25
C SER A 101 0.09 -4.60 16.63
N ARG A 102 1.02 -4.62 15.67
CA ARG A 102 2.45 -4.88 15.87
C ARG A 102 3.34 -3.66 15.62
N VAL A 103 2.77 -2.55 15.16
CA VAL A 103 3.52 -1.33 14.82
C VAL A 103 4.30 -0.80 16.01
N ALA A 104 3.66 -0.59 17.16
CA ALA A 104 4.33 -0.06 18.36
C ALA A 104 5.52 -0.94 18.80
N GLN A 105 5.36 -2.27 18.73
CA GLN A 105 6.44 -3.19 19.05
C GLN A 105 7.61 -3.08 18.06
N ALA A 106 7.31 -3.04 16.76
CA ALA A 106 8.34 -2.92 15.73
C ALA A 106 9.06 -1.57 15.81
N ALA A 107 8.31 -0.47 16.01
CA ALA A 107 8.86 0.87 16.16
C ALA A 107 9.85 0.95 17.35
N ALA A 108 9.48 0.39 18.51
CA ALA A 108 10.35 0.36 19.68
C ALA A 108 11.64 -0.48 19.44
N LEU A 109 11.53 -1.61 18.73
CA LEU A 109 12.68 -2.47 18.43
C LEU A 109 13.63 -1.88 17.38
N LEU A 110 13.14 -0.98 16.53
CA LEU A 110 13.89 -0.36 15.44
C LEU A 110 14.30 1.09 15.75
N GLU A 111 14.02 1.57 16.98
CA GLU A 111 14.34 2.93 17.40
C GLU A 111 15.83 3.25 17.19
N GLY A 112 16.12 4.41 16.62
CA GLY A 112 17.49 4.85 16.32
C GLY A 112 18.15 4.17 15.12
N SER A 113 17.44 3.29 14.39
CA SER A 113 17.93 2.66 13.17
C SER A 113 17.40 3.35 11.90
N GLU A 114 17.94 2.97 10.73
CA GLU A 114 17.46 3.43 9.41
C GLU A 114 16.29 2.59 8.89
N VAL A 115 15.95 1.46 9.54
CA VAL A 115 14.91 0.54 9.09
C VAL A 115 13.54 1.13 9.40
N GLN A 116 12.70 1.28 8.39
CA GLN A 116 11.37 1.87 8.53
C GLN A 116 10.33 0.83 8.99
N VAL A 117 9.24 1.29 9.57
CA VAL A 117 8.07 0.46 9.89
C VAL A 117 6.95 0.76 8.91
N ALA A 118 6.58 -0.22 8.09
CA ALA A 118 5.42 -0.17 7.23
C ALA A 118 4.24 -0.91 7.90
N ALA A 119 3.06 -0.29 7.92
CA ALA A 119 1.83 -0.90 8.40
C ALA A 119 0.86 -1.19 7.27
N VAL A 120 0.18 -2.34 7.30
CA VAL A 120 -0.92 -2.61 6.36
C VAL A 120 -2.23 -2.03 6.89
N VAL A 121 -3.10 -1.56 5.98
CA VAL A 121 -4.41 -0.94 6.26
C VAL A 121 -5.47 -1.54 5.33
N GLY A 122 -6.65 -1.81 5.87
CA GLY A 122 -7.72 -2.48 5.12
C GLY A 122 -7.37 -3.89 4.69
N PHE A 123 -6.45 -4.53 5.36
CA PHE A 123 -5.77 -5.73 4.91
C PHE A 123 -6.40 -7.01 5.46
N PRO A 124 -6.50 -8.13 4.66
CA PRO A 124 -6.02 -8.21 3.26
C PRO A 124 -7.09 -7.91 2.20
N LEU A 125 -8.35 -7.73 2.55
CA LEU A 125 -9.48 -7.77 1.63
C LEU A 125 -9.79 -6.41 0.96
N GLY A 126 -9.45 -5.29 1.57
CA GLY A 126 -9.77 -3.95 1.07
C GLY A 126 -11.25 -3.58 1.06
N ALA A 127 -12.14 -4.48 1.51
CA ALA A 127 -13.60 -4.36 1.36
C ALA A 127 -14.29 -3.61 2.51
N MET A 128 -13.52 -3.08 3.46
CA MET A 128 -14.09 -2.29 4.55
C MET A 128 -14.42 -0.87 4.11
N ASP A 129 -15.15 -0.14 4.96
CA ASP A 129 -15.50 1.26 4.75
C ASP A 129 -14.25 2.17 4.72
N GLY A 130 -14.30 3.25 3.93
CA GLY A 130 -13.19 4.20 3.80
C GLY A 130 -12.83 4.88 5.11
N ASP A 131 -13.82 5.27 5.93
CA ASP A 131 -13.58 5.85 7.25
C ASP A 131 -12.83 4.89 8.19
N ALA A 132 -13.11 3.57 8.09
CA ALA A 132 -12.38 2.58 8.86
C ALA A 132 -10.90 2.51 8.43
N LYS A 133 -10.59 2.57 7.13
CA LYS A 133 -9.21 2.62 6.64
C LYS A 133 -8.51 3.91 7.03
N ARG A 134 -9.19 5.04 6.95
CA ARG A 134 -8.67 6.33 7.39
C ARG A 134 -8.27 6.27 8.88
N TYR A 135 -9.17 5.83 9.73
CA TYR A 135 -8.90 5.71 11.16
C TYR A 135 -7.79 4.70 11.48
N GLU A 136 -7.76 3.54 10.80
CA GLU A 136 -6.68 2.56 10.93
C GLU A 136 -5.32 3.17 10.55
N THR A 137 -5.29 4.06 9.55
CA THR A 137 -4.09 4.81 9.13
C THR A 137 -3.63 5.76 10.23
N GLU A 138 -4.53 6.57 10.78
CA GLU A 138 -4.24 7.50 11.89
C GLU A 138 -3.61 6.74 13.08
N VAL A 139 -4.25 5.65 13.50
CA VAL A 139 -3.75 4.81 14.60
C VAL A 139 -2.38 4.21 14.28
N ALA A 140 -2.17 3.71 13.07
CA ALA A 140 -0.89 3.12 12.68
C ALA A 140 0.25 4.16 12.76
N ILE A 141 0.00 5.41 12.33
CA ILE A 141 0.98 6.50 12.39
C ILE A 141 1.25 6.91 13.84
N ASP A 142 0.24 7.06 14.65
CA ASP A 142 0.37 7.38 16.08
C ASP A 142 1.20 6.30 16.82
N LEU A 143 1.16 5.06 16.37
CA LEU A 143 1.95 3.95 16.89
C LEU A 143 3.37 3.87 16.33
N GLY A 144 3.74 4.74 15.38
CA GLY A 144 5.08 4.86 14.84
C GLY A 144 5.28 4.25 13.44
N ALA A 145 4.22 4.00 12.66
CA ALA A 145 4.36 3.63 11.25
C ALA A 145 4.93 4.79 10.43
N GLN A 146 5.86 4.49 9.55
CA GLN A 146 6.57 5.44 8.68
C GLN A 146 6.22 5.22 7.20
N GLU A 147 5.51 4.14 6.88
CA GLU A 147 4.92 3.86 5.57
C GLU A 147 3.58 3.12 5.78
N ILE A 148 2.63 3.31 4.88
CA ILE A 148 1.29 2.68 4.91
C ILE A 148 1.07 1.90 3.62
N ASP A 149 0.71 0.63 3.72
CA ASP A 149 0.31 -0.24 2.61
C ASP A 149 -1.20 -0.49 2.69
N MET A 150 -2.03 0.34 2.06
CA MET A 150 -3.49 0.18 2.05
C MET A 150 -3.96 -0.74 0.94
N VAL A 151 -5.01 -1.52 1.18
CA VAL A 151 -5.63 -2.36 0.15
C VAL A 151 -6.77 -1.60 -0.55
N LEU A 152 -6.74 -1.60 -1.89
CA LEU A 152 -7.78 -1.04 -2.75
C LEU A 152 -9.14 -1.72 -2.50
N ASN A 153 -10.23 -0.98 -2.61
CA ASN A 153 -11.56 -1.57 -2.66
C ASN A 153 -11.84 -2.12 -4.07
N VAL A 154 -11.47 -3.39 -4.26
CA VAL A 154 -11.58 -4.09 -5.54
C VAL A 154 -13.02 -4.15 -6.05
N GLY A 155 -13.99 -4.36 -5.14
CA GLY A 155 -15.40 -4.42 -5.50
C GLY A 155 -15.89 -3.12 -6.13
N ARG A 156 -15.63 -1.97 -5.47
CA ARG A 156 -16.00 -0.65 -6.01
C ARG A 156 -15.29 -0.31 -7.33
N LEU A 157 -14.02 -0.71 -7.47
CA LEU A 157 -13.32 -0.55 -8.74
C LEU A 157 -14.01 -1.33 -9.87
N LYS A 158 -14.44 -2.57 -9.60
CA LYS A 158 -15.15 -3.42 -10.58
C LYS A 158 -16.54 -2.88 -10.93
N ASP A 159 -17.20 -2.25 -9.98
CA ASP A 159 -18.49 -1.56 -10.21
C ASP A 159 -18.33 -0.30 -11.07
N GLY A 160 -17.09 0.17 -11.33
CA GLY A 160 -16.82 1.44 -12.00
C GLY A 160 -17.04 2.67 -11.12
N ASP A 161 -17.15 2.50 -9.80
CA ASP A 161 -17.28 3.59 -8.84
C ASP A 161 -15.91 4.24 -8.55
N ASP A 162 -15.33 4.83 -9.59
CA ASP A 162 -14.00 5.45 -9.53
C ASP A 162 -13.96 6.61 -8.53
N ARG A 163 -15.09 7.32 -8.36
CA ARG A 163 -15.19 8.42 -7.39
C ARG A 163 -15.03 7.93 -5.95
N ALA A 164 -15.65 6.81 -5.59
CA ALA A 164 -15.50 6.24 -4.26
C ALA A 164 -14.09 5.68 -4.03
N VAL A 165 -13.52 5.00 -5.03
CA VAL A 165 -12.15 4.49 -4.98
C VAL A 165 -11.14 5.63 -4.81
N PHE A 166 -11.24 6.68 -5.61
CA PHE A 166 -10.39 7.87 -5.50
C PHE A 166 -10.48 8.50 -4.12
N ARG A 167 -11.73 8.73 -3.63
CA ARG A 167 -11.97 9.35 -2.33
C ARG A 167 -11.33 8.54 -1.20
N GLU A 168 -11.54 7.23 -1.19
CA GLU A 168 -10.98 6.34 -0.18
C GLU A 168 -9.45 6.41 -0.13
N ILE A 169 -8.79 6.36 -1.30
CA ILE A 169 -7.33 6.46 -1.38
C ILE A 169 -6.88 7.85 -0.90
N ARG A 170 -7.57 8.90 -1.33
CA ARG A 170 -7.25 10.28 -0.97
C ARG A 170 -7.37 10.53 0.54
N GLU A 171 -8.43 10.05 1.17
CA GLU A 171 -8.66 10.17 2.61
C GLU A 171 -7.55 9.46 3.41
N VAL A 172 -7.09 8.30 2.96
CA VAL A 172 -5.94 7.60 3.57
C VAL A 172 -4.65 8.38 3.37
N VAL A 173 -4.41 8.94 2.17
CA VAL A 173 -3.23 9.77 1.90
C VAL A 173 -3.21 11.02 2.77
N GLU A 174 -4.34 11.68 2.97
CA GLU A 174 -4.46 12.85 3.83
C GLU A 174 -4.27 12.50 5.31
N ALA A 175 -4.87 11.41 5.77
CA ALA A 175 -4.68 10.89 7.13
C ALA A 175 -3.23 10.48 7.42
N ALA A 176 -2.49 10.09 6.38
CA ALA A 176 -1.07 9.73 6.49
C ALA A 176 -0.13 10.94 6.74
N GLN A 177 -0.60 12.19 6.65
CA GLN A 177 0.14 13.40 7.03
C GLN A 177 1.55 13.50 6.43
N GLY A 178 1.72 13.08 5.17
CA GLY A 178 3.00 13.09 4.45
C GLY A 178 3.80 11.78 4.54
N VAL A 179 3.38 10.83 5.34
CA VAL A 179 3.90 9.45 5.34
C VAL A 179 3.53 8.78 4.01
N TRP A 180 4.42 7.96 3.47
CA TRP A 180 4.21 7.34 2.17
C TRP A 180 3.10 6.31 2.20
N VAL A 181 2.13 6.48 1.32
CA VAL A 181 1.05 5.51 1.10
C VAL A 181 1.32 4.72 -0.16
N LYS A 182 1.19 3.39 -0.05
CA LYS A 182 1.26 2.42 -1.15
C LYS A 182 -0.12 1.79 -1.30
N VAL A 183 -0.66 1.80 -2.51
CA VAL A 183 -1.97 1.20 -2.81
C VAL A 183 -1.78 -0.22 -3.34
N ILE A 184 -2.25 -1.22 -2.59
CA ILE A 184 -2.25 -2.63 -3.01
C ILE A 184 -3.44 -2.85 -3.93
N LEU A 185 -3.16 -3.18 -5.19
CA LEU A 185 -4.18 -3.34 -6.22
C LEU A 185 -4.83 -4.73 -6.20
N GLU A 186 -4.16 -5.74 -5.70
CA GLU A 186 -4.49 -7.18 -5.80
C GLU A 186 -4.66 -7.60 -7.25
N THR A 187 -3.58 -7.51 -8.01
CA THR A 187 -3.56 -7.61 -9.48
C THR A 187 -4.15 -8.89 -10.02
N CYS A 188 -4.09 -10.01 -9.26
CA CYS A 188 -4.69 -11.28 -9.67
C CYS A 188 -6.22 -11.25 -9.78
N LEU A 189 -6.89 -10.24 -9.21
CA LEU A 189 -8.34 -10.05 -9.29
C LEU A 189 -8.75 -9.07 -10.40
N LEU A 190 -7.79 -8.41 -11.07
CA LEU A 190 -8.03 -7.29 -11.98
C LEU A 190 -7.68 -7.65 -13.42
N THR A 191 -8.49 -7.16 -14.36
CA THR A 191 -8.14 -7.10 -15.77
C THR A 191 -7.04 -6.06 -16.01
N GLU A 192 -6.40 -6.07 -17.17
CA GLU A 192 -5.38 -5.09 -17.53
C GLU A 192 -5.92 -3.65 -17.51
N GLU A 193 -7.14 -3.43 -17.99
CA GLU A 193 -7.82 -2.15 -17.97
C GLU A 193 -8.08 -1.66 -16.53
N GLU A 194 -8.59 -2.55 -15.68
CA GLU A 194 -8.80 -2.24 -14.25
C GLU A 194 -7.49 -1.91 -13.52
N LYS A 195 -6.37 -2.62 -13.83
CA LYS A 195 -5.05 -2.29 -13.29
C LYS A 195 -4.61 -0.89 -13.68
N ARG A 196 -4.76 -0.51 -14.96
CA ARG A 196 -4.42 0.84 -15.44
C ARG A 196 -5.27 1.91 -14.77
N ARG A 197 -6.57 1.67 -14.65
CA ARG A 197 -7.51 2.58 -13.99
C ARG A 197 -7.17 2.76 -12.51
N ALA A 198 -6.90 1.67 -11.79
CA ALA A 198 -6.46 1.72 -10.40
C ALA A 198 -5.14 2.49 -10.22
N CYS A 199 -4.20 2.35 -11.15
CA CYS A 199 -2.97 3.15 -11.18
C CYS A 199 -3.26 4.65 -11.33
N SER A 200 -4.11 5.05 -12.29
CA SER A 200 -4.52 6.45 -12.47
C SER A 200 -5.12 7.04 -11.21
N LEU A 201 -6.11 6.36 -10.63
CA LEU A 201 -6.76 6.80 -9.40
C LEU A 201 -5.78 6.93 -8.23
N SER A 202 -4.81 6.00 -8.12
CA SER A 202 -3.77 6.05 -7.08
C SER A 202 -2.84 7.26 -7.25
N VAL A 203 -2.44 7.56 -8.49
CA VAL A 203 -1.61 8.74 -8.82
C VAL A 203 -2.36 10.04 -8.50
N GLU A 204 -3.60 10.16 -8.98
CA GLU A 204 -4.45 11.34 -8.78
C GLU A 204 -4.75 11.59 -7.30
N ALA A 205 -4.97 10.53 -6.53
CA ALA A 205 -5.19 10.61 -5.08
C ALA A 205 -3.93 10.97 -4.28
N GLY A 206 -2.75 10.99 -4.90
CA GLY A 206 -1.49 11.38 -4.26
C GLY A 206 -0.75 10.24 -3.56
N ALA A 207 -1.07 8.99 -3.85
CA ALA A 207 -0.30 7.86 -3.36
C ALA A 207 1.15 7.93 -3.85
N ARG A 208 2.07 7.39 -3.06
CA ARG A 208 3.51 7.37 -3.41
C ARG A 208 3.91 6.12 -4.17
N PHE A 209 3.19 5.02 -3.99
CA PHE A 209 3.43 3.74 -4.65
C PHE A 209 2.11 3.09 -5.06
N VAL A 210 2.19 2.25 -6.10
CA VAL A 210 1.27 1.15 -6.31
C VAL A 210 1.97 -0.18 -5.96
N LYS A 211 1.23 -1.14 -5.42
CA LYS A 211 1.73 -2.45 -5.02
C LYS A 211 0.88 -3.54 -5.67
N THR A 212 1.50 -4.63 -6.11
CA THR A 212 0.78 -5.69 -6.83
C THR A 212 -0.23 -6.42 -5.95
N SER A 213 0.19 -6.98 -4.84
CA SER A 213 -0.58 -8.04 -4.17
C SER A 213 -0.44 -7.98 -2.65
N THR A 214 -1.44 -8.54 -1.97
CA THR A 214 -1.41 -8.76 -0.51
C THR A 214 -0.52 -9.94 -0.12
N GLY A 215 -0.42 -10.96 -0.98
CA GLY A 215 0.16 -12.26 -0.68
C GLY A 215 -0.84 -13.26 -0.07
N PHE A 216 -2.10 -12.85 0.12
CA PHE A 216 -3.19 -13.68 0.64
C PHE A 216 -4.23 -14.05 -0.45
N GLY A 217 -4.08 -13.48 -1.65
CA GLY A 217 -4.89 -13.83 -2.81
C GLY A 217 -4.39 -15.07 -3.53
N SER A 218 -5.07 -15.42 -4.62
CA SER A 218 -4.74 -16.59 -5.47
C SER A 218 -3.47 -16.43 -6.31
N GLY A 219 -2.93 -15.18 -6.42
CA GLY A 219 -1.74 -14.85 -7.20
C GLY A 219 -0.84 -13.83 -6.50
N GLY A 220 0.39 -13.72 -6.98
CA GLY A 220 1.40 -12.77 -6.51
C GLY A 220 1.88 -11.85 -7.63
N ALA A 221 3.06 -11.23 -7.44
CA ALA A 221 3.69 -10.39 -8.43
C ALA A 221 4.13 -11.19 -9.66
N THR A 222 3.86 -10.66 -10.85
CA THR A 222 4.40 -11.14 -12.13
C THR A 222 5.24 -10.05 -12.79
N VAL A 223 6.19 -10.46 -13.63
CA VAL A 223 7.02 -9.52 -14.42
C VAL A 223 6.13 -8.66 -15.32
N GLU A 224 5.10 -9.26 -15.88
CA GLU A 224 4.11 -8.61 -16.76
C GLU A 224 3.36 -7.53 -16.00
N ASP A 225 2.86 -7.82 -14.80
CA ASP A 225 2.18 -6.83 -13.95
C ASP A 225 3.10 -5.67 -13.58
N ILE A 226 4.36 -5.96 -13.19
CA ILE A 226 5.30 -4.90 -12.84
C ILE A 226 5.57 -3.97 -14.03
N ARG A 227 5.76 -4.51 -15.24
CA ARG A 227 5.93 -3.71 -16.46
C ARG A 227 4.70 -2.85 -16.76
N LEU A 228 3.50 -3.45 -16.62
CA LEU A 228 2.23 -2.74 -16.81
C LEU A 228 2.07 -1.61 -15.80
N LEU A 229 2.28 -1.88 -14.51
CA LEU A 229 2.17 -0.87 -13.46
C LEU A 229 3.19 0.26 -13.68
N ARG A 230 4.46 -0.08 -13.95
CA ARG A 230 5.50 0.91 -14.25
C ARG A 230 5.12 1.79 -15.43
N GLN A 231 4.60 1.20 -16.51
CA GLN A 231 4.14 1.95 -17.67
C GLN A 231 2.96 2.87 -17.32
N ALA A 232 2.02 2.39 -16.50
CA ALA A 232 0.83 3.15 -16.13
C ALA A 232 1.13 4.34 -15.22
N VAL A 233 2.03 4.18 -14.23
CA VAL A 233 2.34 5.24 -13.25
C VAL A 233 3.50 6.14 -13.65
N GLY A 234 4.19 5.84 -14.74
CA GLY A 234 5.36 6.61 -15.21
C GLY A 234 6.59 6.45 -14.30
N PRO A 235 7.63 7.29 -14.47
CA PRO A 235 8.92 7.10 -13.80
C PRO A 235 8.96 7.62 -12.35
N THR A 236 8.02 8.47 -11.94
CA THR A 236 8.08 9.22 -10.67
C THR A 236 7.40 8.52 -9.50
N LEU A 237 6.40 7.69 -9.75
CA LEU A 237 5.71 6.93 -8.71
C LEU A 237 6.43 5.60 -8.48
N GLY A 238 6.48 5.14 -7.24
CA GLY A 238 7.06 3.85 -6.90
C GLY A 238 6.17 2.67 -7.33
N VAL A 239 6.80 1.54 -7.67
CA VAL A 239 6.13 0.25 -7.88
C VAL A 239 6.70 -0.76 -6.91
N LYS A 240 5.84 -1.39 -6.09
CA LYS A 240 6.23 -2.45 -5.16
C LYS A 240 5.70 -3.79 -5.67
N ALA A 241 6.62 -4.74 -5.87
CA ALA A 241 6.29 -6.13 -6.15
C ALA A 241 6.11 -6.90 -4.85
N SER A 242 5.05 -7.69 -4.70
CA SER A 242 4.83 -8.53 -3.51
C SER A 242 3.99 -9.77 -3.82
N GLY A 243 4.19 -10.82 -3.01
CA GLY A 243 3.59 -12.13 -3.24
C GLY A 243 4.41 -13.01 -4.17
N GLY A 244 4.84 -14.17 -3.67
CA GLY A 244 5.56 -15.17 -4.46
C GLY A 244 7.05 -14.93 -4.68
N ILE A 245 7.65 -13.87 -4.15
CA ILE A 245 9.08 -13.54 -4.30
C ILE A 245 9.86 -14.25 -3.19
N ARG A 246 10.59 -15.31 -3.52
CA ARG A 246 11.23 -16.20 -2.52
C ARG A 246 12.73 -16.42 -2.72
N ASP A 247 13.28 -15.98 -3.85
CA ASP A 247 14.69 -16.18 -4.22
C ASP A 247 15.24 -14.94 -4.94
N THR A 248 16.58 -14.90 -5.05
CA THR A 248 17.31 -13.79 -5.65
C THR A 248 16.95 -13.58 -7.13
N ALA A 249 16.76 -14.67 -7.90
CA ALA A 249 16.48 -14.56 -9.33
C ALA A 249 15.11 -13.91 -9.59
N THR A 250 14.08 -14.33 -8.84
CA THR A 250 12.76 -13.73 -8.88
C THR A 250 12.80 -12.26 -8.44
N ALA A 251 13.53 -11.95 -7.36
CA ALA A 251 13.68 -10.58 -6.86
C ALA A 251 14.31 -9.66 -7.93
N LEU A 252 15.39 -10.11 -8.56
CA LEU A 252 16.06 -9.36 -9.64
C LEU A 252 15.14 -9.17 -10.85
N ALA A 253 14.41 -10.20 -11.26
CA ALA A 253 13.46 -10.10 -12.37
C ALA A 253 12.37 -9.03 -12.12
N MET A 254 11.88 -8.88 -10.88
CA MET A 254 10.94 -7.82 -10.53
C MET A 254 11.58 -6.43 -10.59
N LEU A 255 12.81 -6.27 -10.09
CA LEU A 255 13.53 -4.99 -10.16
C LEU A 255 13.83 -4.60 -11.61
N GLU A 256 14.29 -5.54 -12.42
CA GLU A 256 14.54 -5.33 -13.86
C GLU A 256 13.26 -4.99 -14.65
N ALA A 257 12.12 -5.50 -14.21
CA ALA A 257 10.81 -5.16 -14.78
C ALA A 257 10.35 -3.75 -14.42
N GLY A 258 10.98 -3.09 -13.45
CA GLY A 258 10.69 -1.71 -13.04
C GLY A 258 10.14 -1.56 -11.61
N ALA A 259 10.19 -2.58 -10.77
CA ALA A 259 9.90 -2.44 -9.36
C ALA A 259 10.98 -1.60 -8.65
N ASN A 260 10.57 -0.79 -7.68
CA ASN A 260 11.48 -0.05 -6.80
C ASN A 260 11.56 -0.67 -5.40
N ARG A 261 10.60 -1.52 -5.06
CA ARG A 261 10.47 -2.13 -3.76
C ARG A 261 9.97 -3.57 -3.89
N LEU A 262 10.40 -4.44 -2.99
CA LEU A 262 10.02 -5.86 -2.91
C LEU A 262 9.42 -6.14 -1.54
N GLY A 263 8.17 -6.63 -1.49
CA GLY A 263 7.55 -7.13 -0.27
C GLY A 263 7.69 -8.65 -0.18
N THR A 264 8.42 -9.14 0.79
CA THR A 264 8.69 -10.58 0.92
C THR A 264 8.95 -11.00 2.37
N SER A 265 8.57 -12.22 2.73
CA SER A 265 8.98 -12.89 3.98
C SER A 265 10.33 -13.61 3.85
N ALA A 266 10.86 -13.74 2.64
CA ALA A 266 12.11 -14.45 2.34
C ALA A 266 13.31 -13.51 2.18
N GLY A 267 13.28 -12.30 2.78
CA GLY A 267 14.31 -11.27 2.61
C GLY A 267 15.72 -11.80 2.86
N VAL A 268 15.93 -12.53 3.95
CA VAL A 268 17.24 -13.13 4.28
C VAL A 268 17.71 -14.09 3.19
N ALA A 269 16.86 -15.01 2.74
CA ALA A 269 17.20 -15.95 1.68
C ALA A 269 17.56 -15.25 0.36
N ILE A 270 16.86 -14.18 0.02
CA ILE A 270 17.10 -13.39 -1.20
C ILE A 270 18.49 -12.73 -1.17
N VAL A 271 18.90 -12.13 -0.03
CA VAL A 271 20.17 -11.41 0.05
C VAL A 271 21.37 -12.33 0.32
N THR A 272 21.14 -13.50 0.92
CA THR A 272 22.24 -14.48 1.18
C THR A 272 22.42 -15.48 0.04
N GLY A 273 21.47 -15.57 -0.90
CA GLY A 273 21.49 -16.56 -1.98
C GLY A 273 21.17 -17.99 -1.51
N HIS A 274 20.74 -18.18 -0.26
CA HIS A 274 20.32 -19.48 0.25
C HIS A 274 18.85 -19.72 -0.09
N ALA A 275 18.48 -20.99 -0.28
CA ALA A 275 17.07 -21.32 -0.49
C ALA A 275 16.26 -20.98 0.77
N ALA A 276 15.16 -20.25 0.62
CA ALA A 276 14.22 -20.04 1.72
C ALA A 276 13.65 -21.39 2.18
N ALA A 277 13.55 -21.60 3.49
CA ALA A 277 12.73 -22.67 4.01
C ALA A 277 11.31 -22.50 3.46
N VAL A 278 10.74 -23.56 2.87
CA VAL A 278 9.40 -23.52 2.28
C VAL A 278 8.39 -23.35 3.40
N GLU A 279 8.09 -22.12 3.76
CA GLU A 279 6.91 -21.80 4.55
C GLU A 279 5.75 -21.53 3.60
N THR A 280 4.85 -22.50 3.46
CA THR A 280 3.57 -22.33 2.76
C THR A 280 2.66 -21.42 3.59
N TYR A 281 2.13 -20.39 2.96
CA TYR A 281 0.98 -19.63 3.46
C TYR A 281 -0.27 -20.48 3.38
#